data_9c73e47c64e2acfc16ba8705c9cf69da
#
_entry.id   9c73e47c64e2acfc16ba8705c9cf69da
#
_cell.length_a   1.000
_cell.length_b   1.000
_cell.length_c   1.000
_cell.angle_alpha   90.00
_cell.angle_beta   90.00
_cell.angle_gamma   90.00
#
_symmetry.space_group_name_H-M   'P 1'
#
loop_
_entity.id
_entity.type
_entity.pdbx_description
1 polymer ?
#
loop_
_entity_poly.entity_id
_entity_poly.type
_entity_poly.pdbx_seq_one_letter_code
_entity_poly.pdbx_strand_id
1 'polypeptide(L)'
;HPTRNFPFYSSAAVTADRVIIGGRDKLVHALDRATGKAAWTFLTRARVESSPLVVGNRVFVGSNDGVLYELALATGKKIWEFTAGAPLSASPAAAQGALVIGSQDGVLYCFGA
;
A
#
# COMPACT_ATOMS: atom_id res chain seq x y z
N HIS A 1 0.16 0.86 25.59
CA HIS A 1 0.32 0.19 24.32
C HIS A 1 1.69 -0.49 24.26
N PRO A 2 1.74 -1.78 24.09
CA PRO A 2 3.02 -2.44 24.03
C PRO A 2 3.79 -1.96 22.79
N THR A 3 5.01 -1.60 23.04
CA THR A 3 5.88 -1.28 21.94
C THR A 3 6.26 -2.58 21.25
N ARG A 4 5.95 -2.67 20.00
CA ARG A 4 6.39 -3.74 19.14
C ARG A 4 7.31 -3.18 18.09
N ASN A 5 8.40 -3.86 17.87
CA ASN A 5 9.30 -3.51 16.79
C ASN A 5 8.81 -4.23 15.53
N PHE A 6 7.85 -3.63 14.85
CA PHE A 6 7.46 -4.11 13.54
C PHE A 6 8.44 -3.59 12.50
N PRO A 7 8.84 -4.44 11.56
CA PRO A 7 9.75 -4.02 10.51
C PRO A 7 9.00 -3.28 9.41
N PHE A 8 8.51 -2.08 9.71
CA PHE A 8 7.82 -1.28 8.72
C PHE A 8 8.79 -0.35 8.00
N TYR A 9 8.67 -0.30 6.69
CA TYR A 9 9.44 0.62 5.86
C TYR A 9 8.66 1.85 5.47
N SER A 10 7.35 1.73 5.33
CA SER A 10 6.55 2.78 4.73
C SER A 10 5.93 3.68 5.79
N SER A 11 5.60 4.90 5.40
CA SER A 11 4.76 5.76 6.21
C SER A 11 3.33 5.27 6.17
N ALA A 12 2.61 5.43 7.27
CA ALA A 12 1.24 4.99 7.34
C ALA A 12 0.31 5.96 6.61
N ALA A 13 -0.71 5.41 5.95
CA ALA A 13 -1.86 6.19 5.49
C ALA A 13 -2.93 6.11 6.57
N VAL A 14 -3.49 7.23 6.96
CA VAL A 14 -4.47 7.31 8.05
C VAL A 14 -5.80 7.79 7.49
N THR A 15 -6.86 7.04 7.76
CA THR A 15 -8.22 7.45 7.44
C THR A 15 -8.99 7.69 8.74
N ALA A 16 -10.29 7.97 8.65
CA ALA A 16 -11.12 8.14 9.85
C ALA A 16 -11.11 6.88 10.72
N ASP A 17 -11.08 5.69 10.11
CA ASP A 17 -11.25 4.41 10.80
C ASP A 17 -10.03 3.50 10.75
N ARG A 18 -9.09 3.74 9.85
CA ARG A 18 -8.02 2.79 9.54
C ARG A 18 -6.65 3.44 9.54
N VAL A 19 -5.66 2.64 9.85
CA VAL A 19 -4.25 2.94 9.61
C VAL A 19 -3.70 1.85 8.69
N ILE A 20 -3.18 2.23 7.54
CA ILE A 20 -2.68 1.30 6.54
C ILE A 20 -1.16 1.45 6.45
N ILE A 21 -0.44 0.36 6.57
CA ILE A 21 1.03 0.40 6.52
C ILE A 21 1.57 -0.85 5.83
N GLY A 22 2.65 -0.67 5.06
CA GLY A 22 3.37 -1.78 4.46
C GLY A 22 4.51 -2.23 5.35
N GLY A 23 4.82 -3.50 5.31
CA GLY A 23 5.84 -4.09 6.16
C GLY A 23 6.89 -4.88 5.42
N ARG A 24 8.02 -5.10 6.11
CA ARG A 24 9.11 -5.96 5.62
C ARG A 24 8.71 -7.44 5.62
N ASP A 25 7.62 -7.77 6.30
CA ASP A 25 7.05 -9.11 6.37
C ASP A 25 6.24 -9.47 5.11
N LYS A 26 6.27 -8.64 4.08
CA LYS A 26 5.53 -8.79 2.83
C LYS A 26 4.03 -8.54 2.97
N LEU A 27 3.59 -8.00 4.10
CA LEU A 27 2.18 -7.76 4.35
C LEU A 27 1.86 -6.27 4.27
N VAL A 28 0.66 -6.00 3.75
CA VAL A 28 0.00 -4.71 3.95
C VAL A 28 -0.91 -4.90 5.15
N HIS A 29 -0.73 -4.08 6.16
CA HIS A 29 -1.51 -4.15 7.41
C HIS A 29 -2.52 -3.03 7.45
N ALA A 30 -3.75 -3.36 7.78
CA ALA A 30 -4.77 -2.36 8.11
C ALA A 30 -5.17 -2.56 9.57
N LEU A 31 -5.06 -1.51 10.34
CA LEU A 31 -5.39 -1.52 11.76
C LEU A 31 -6.62 -0.66 11.99
N ASP A 32 -7.44 -1.06 12.95
CA ASP A 32 -8.49 -0.21 13.46
C ASP A 32 -7.85 0.97 14.19
N ARG A 33 -8.17 2.19 13.78
CA ARG A 33 -7.53 3.37 14.33
C ARG A 33 -7.87 3.59 15.80
N ALA A 34 -9.09 3.24 16.21
CA ALA A 34 -9.53 3.46 17.58
C ALA A 34 -8.92 2.45 18.56
N THR A 35 -8.73 1.19 18.14
CA THR A 35 -8.31 0.12 19.04
C THR A 35 -6.89 -0.36 18.81
N GLY A 36 -6.31 -0.07 17.63
CA GLY A 36 -5.00 -0.59 17.23
C GLY A 36 -5.03 -2.06 16.84
N LYS A 37 -6.19 -2.69 16.79
CA LYS A 37 -6.30 -4.09 16.41
C LYS A 37 -6.26 -4.26 14.91
N ALA A 38 -5.75 -5.38 14.45
CA ALA A 38 -5.71 -5.69 13.03
C ALA A 38 -7.12 -5.83 12.48
N ALA A 39 -7.40 -5.08 11.40
CA ALA A 39 -8.65 -5.21 10.68
C ALA A 39 -8.52 -6.23 9.55
N TRP A 40 -7.42 -6.15 8.80
CA TRP A 40 -7.09 -7.12 7.77
C TRP A 40 -5.61 -7.02 7.43
N THR A 41 -5.11 -8.06 6.76
CA THR A 41 -3.79 -8.05 6.15
C THR A 41 -3.90 -8.54 4.71
N PHE A 42 -2.96 -8.12 3.88
CA PHE A 42 -2.86 -8.59 2.51
C PHE A 42 -1.42 -9.00 2.23
N LEU A 43 -1.23 -10.25 1.78
CA LEU A 43 0.09 -10.79 1.52
C LEU A 43 0.52 -10.45 0.09
N THR A 44 1.67 -9.80 -0.04
CA THR A 44 2.36 -9.62 -1.30
C THR A 44 3.46 -10.67 -1.45
N ARG A 45 4.25 -10.60 -2.52
CA ARG A 45 5.33 -11.57 -2.76
C ARG A 45 6.68 -11.06 -2.33
N ALA A 46 6.77 -9.79 -1.92
CA ALA A 46 8.01 -9.17 -1.51
C ALA A 46 7.72 -8.04 -0.54
N ARG A 47 8.79 -7.44 -0.04
CA ARG A 47 8.67 -6.33 0.92
C ARG A 47 7.85 -5.19 0.36
N VAL A 48 7.05 -4.58 1.22
CA VAL A 48 6.27 -3.40 0.86
C VAL A 48 6.97 -2.18 1.42
N GLU A 49 7.74 -1.50 0.57
CA GLU A 49 8.49 -0.32 0.95
C GLU A 49 7.80 0.99 0.57
N SER A 50 6.86 0.93 -0.38
CA SER A 50 6.11 2.12 -0.74
C SER A 50 5.05 2.43 0.31
N SER A 51 4.81 3.72 0.53
CA SER A 51 3.73 4.13 1.44
C SER A 51 2.39 3.95 0.75
N PRO A 52 1.38 3.39 1.42
CA PRO A 52 0.07 3.22 0.80
C PRO A 52 -0.59 4.57 0.50
N LEU A 53 -1.38 4.60 -0.55
CA LEU A 53 -2.23 5.74 -0.89
C LEU A 53 -3.68 5.32 -0.77
N VAL A 54 -4.47 6.08 -0.01
CA VAL A 54 -5.90 5.83 0.14
C VAL A 54 -6.66 6.87 -0.67
N VAL A 55 -7.51 6.38 -1.57
CA VAL A 55 -8.40 7.22 -2.37
C VAL A 55 -9.83 6.68 -2.20
N GLY A 56 -10.67 7.44 -1.51
CA GLY A 56 -12.02 6.98 -1.21
C GLY A 56 -11.99 5.71 -0.35
N ASN A 57 -12.54 4.64 -0.86
CA ASN A 57 -12.58 3.33 -0.19
C ASN A 57 -11.56 2.33 -0.77
N ARG A 58 -10.53 2.83 -1.45
CA ARG A 58 -9.52 2.00 -2.10
C ARG A 58 -8.13 2.34 -1.60
N VAL A 59 -7.28 1.31 -1.54
CA VAL A 59 -5.88 1.44 -1.12
C VAL A 59 -5.00 1.03 -2.29
N PHE A 60 -4.03 1.87 -2.63
CA PHE A 60 -3.03 1.57 -3.65
C PHE A 60 -1.68 1.41 -2.99
N VAL A 61 -0.99 0.32 -3.30
CA VAL A 61 0.32 0.06 -2.71
C VAL A 61 1.20 -0.67 -3.71
N GLY A 62 2.44 -0.21 -3.85
CA GLY A 62 3.45 -0.89 -4.66
C GLY A 62 4.35 -1.74 -3.78
N SER A 63 4.79 -2.87 -4.28
CA SER A 63 5.71 -3.73 -3.55
C SER A 63 6.96 -4.03 -4.36
N ASN A 64 7.97 -4.60 -3.70
CA ASN A 64 9.22 -4.96 -4.36
C ASN A 64 9.11 -6.16 -5.29
N ASP A 65 7.95 -6.83 -5.33
CA ASP A 65 7.68 -7.84 -6.35
C ASP A 65 7.35 -7.24 -7.72
N GLY A 66 7.31 -5.91 -7.82
CA GLY A 66 7.01 -5.21 -9.05
C GLY A 66 5.52 -5.07 -9.33
N VAL A 67 4.67 -5.31 -8.35
CA VAL A 67 3.22 -5.26 -8.53
C VAL A 67 2.63 -4.07 -7.78
N LEU A 68 1.78 -3.31 -8.46
CA LEU A 68 0.94 -2.28 -7.85
C LEU A 68 -0.41 -2.93 -7.55
N TYR A 69 -0.78 -2.94 -6.30
CA TYR A 69 -2.04 -3.55 -5.84
C TYR A 69 -3.07 -2.47 -5.55
N GLU A 70 -4.31 -2.75 -5.95
CA GLU A 70 -5.48 -1.97 -5.53
C GLU A 70 -6.33 -2.86 -4.63
N LEU A 71 -6.53 -2.43 -3.40
CA LEU A 71 -7.24 -3.21 -2.39
C LEU A 71 -8.47 -2.44 -1.90
N ALA A 72 -9.49 -3.18 -1.48
CA ALA A 72 -10.64 -2.58 -0.83
C ALA A 72 -10.24 -2.15 0.59
N LEU A 73 -10.48 -0.90 0.95
CA LEU A 73 -10.11 -0.37 2.26
C LEU A 73 -10.81 -1.12 3.40
N ALA A 74 -12.06 -1.51 3.22
CA ALA A 74 -12.84 -2.15 4.27
C ALA A 74 -12.42 -3.59 4.55
N THR A 75 -11.99 -4.33 3.53
CA THR A 75 -11.80 -5.79 3.63
C THR A 75 -10.41 -6.27 3.30
N GLY A 76 -9.61 -5.46 2.61
CA GLY A 76 -8.29 -5.85 2.13
C GLY A 76 -8.32 -6.76 0.91
N LYS A 77 -9.47 -6.98 0.30
CA LYS A 77 -9.55 -7.80 -0.90
C LYS A 77 -8.92 -7.08 -2.08
N LYS A 78 -8.15 -7.84 -2.86
CA LYS A 78 -7.55 -7.30 -4.08
C LYS A 78 -8.64 -7.02 -5.11
N ILE A 79 -8.68 -5.78 -5.60
CA ILE A 79 -9.59 -5.35 -6.65
C ILE A 79 -8.91 -5.46 -8.00
N TRP A 80 -7.62 -5.09 -8.05
CA TRP A 80 -6.89 -4.98 -9.30
C TRP A 80 -5.39 -5.02 -9.01
N GLU A 81 -4.59 -5.43 -9.98
CA GLU A 81 -3.14 -5.35 -9.86
C GLU A 81 -2.53 -5.01 -11.22
N PHE A 82 -1.36 -4.38 -11.18
CA PHE A 82 -0.56 -4.09 -12.35
C PHE A 82 0.86 -4.55 -12.10
N THR A 83 1.41 -5.37 -12.99
CA THR A 83 2.78 -5.85 -12.88
C THR A 83 3.71 -4.94 -13.68
N ALA A 84 4.62 -4.26 -12.98
CA ALA A 84 5.69 -3.50 -13.58
C ALA A 84 6.90 -4.41 -13.81
N GLY A 85 7.86 -3.95 -14.58
CA GLY A 85 9.05 -4.72 -14.87
C GLY A 85 10.11 -4.67 -13.79
N ALA A 86 9.93 -3.87 -12.74
CA ALA A 86 10.91 -3.65 -11.69
C ALA A 86 10.23 -3.31 -10.37
N PRO A 87 10.95 -3.43 -9.24
CA PRO A 87 10.37 -3.14 -7.93
C PRO A 87 9.75 -1.76 -7.84
N LEU A 88 8.64 -1.66 -7.12
CA LEU A 88 7.90 -0.42 -6.89
C LEU A 88 8.13 0.02 -5.44
N SER A 89 9.24 0.69 -5.20
CA SER A 89 9.57 1.20 -3.86
C SER A 89 9.10 2.64 -3.65
N ALA A 90 8.80 3.37 -4.72
CA ALA A 90 8.24 4.70 -4.61
C ALA A 90 6.76 4.63 -4.25
N SER A 91 6.31 5.58 -3.43
CA SER A 91 4.91 5.63 -3.03
C SER A 91 4.05 6.13 -4.18
N PRO A 92 2.87 5.54 -4.40
CA PRO A 92 1.95 6.06 -5.41
C PRO A 92 1.40 7.42 -4.99
N ALA A 93 1.04 8.23 -5.97
CA ALA A 93 0.44 9.53 -5.75
C ALA A 93 -0.77 9.69 -6.66
N ALA A 94 -1.77 10.42 -6.19
CA ALA A 94 -2.94 10.74 -6.99
C ALA A 94 -2.95 12.24 -7.27
N ALA A 95 -3.21 12.62 -8.51
CA ALA A 95 -3.30 14.01 -8.90
C ALA A 95 -4.28 14.13 -10.07
N GLN A 96 -5.27 15.00 -9.93
CA GLN A 96 -6.22 15.33 -11.00
C GLN A 96 -6.85 14.10 -11.65
N GLY A 97 -7.25 13.14 -10.83
CA GLY A 97 -7.87 11.92 -11.31
C GLY A 97 -6.93 10.87 -11.87
N ALA A 98 -5.63 11.08 -11.77
CA ALA A 98 -4.64 10.12 -12.21
C ALA A 98 -3.88 9.53 -11.03
N LEU A 99 -3.52 8.25 -11.16
CA LEU A 99 -2.64 7.56 -10.22
C LEU A 99 -1.26 7.45 -10.86
N VAL A 100 -0.22 7.83 -10.13
CA VAL A 100 1.15 7.84 -10.63
C VAL A 100 2.05 7.07 -9.68
N ILE A 101 2.89 6.19 -10.22
CA ILE A 101 3.91 5.49 -9.44
C ILE A 101 5.17 5.27 -10.26
N GLY A 102 6.33 5.39 -9.62
CA GLY A 102 7.62 5.14 -10.25
C GLY A 102 8.20 3.81 -9.85
N SER A 103 8.92 3.18 -10.76
CA SER A 103 9.65 1.95 -10.49
C SER A 103 11.14 2.23 -10.34
N GLN A 104 11.88 1.24 -9.80
CA GLN A 104 13.32 1.41 -9.57
C GLN A 104 14.14 1.49 -10.85
N ASP A 105 13.60 1.02 -11.98
CA ASP A 105 14.27 1.14 -13.28
C ASP A 105 14.06 2.50 -13.94
N GLY A 106 13.44 3.45 -13.25
CA GLY A 106 13.26 4.80 -13.75
C GLY A 106 12.02 5.01 -14.61
N VAL A 107 11.12 4.04 -14.66
CA VAL A 107 9.89 4.16 -15.42
C VAL A 107 8.80 4.75 -14.54
N LEU A 108 8.07 5.72 -15.09
CA LEU A 108 6.93 6.35 -14.42
C LEU A 108 5.65 5.82 -15.05
N TYR A 109 4.79 5.21 -14.23
CA TYR A 109 3.52 4.69 -14.66
C TYR A 109 2.40 5.63 -14.25
N CYS A 110 1.51 5.93 -15.20
CA CYS A 110 0.36 6.78 -14.96
C CYS A 110 -0.92 6.05 -15.35
N PHE A 111 -1.89 6.05 -14.46
CA PHE A 111 -3.18 5.42 -14.69
C PHE A 111 -4.26 6.49 -14.57
N GLY A 112 -4.98 6.72 -15.65
CA GLY A 112 -6.06 7.69 -15.68
C GLY A 112 -7.34 7.14 -15.04
N ALA A 113 -8.17 8.04 -14.61
CA ALA A 113 -9.48 7.67 -14.09
C ALA A 113 -10.49 7.49 -15.24
#